data_eb18af939e8c883ecfdae0b9abde1f11
#
_entry.id   eb18af939e8c883ecfdae0b9abde1f11
#
_cell.length_a   1.000
_cell.length_b   1.000
_cell.length_c   1.000
_cell.angle_alpha   90.00
_cell.angle_beta   90.00
_cell.angle_gamma   90.00
#
_symmetry.space_group_name_H-M   'P 1'
#
loop_
_entity.id
_entity.type
_entity.pdbx_description
1 polymer ?
#
loop_
_entity_poly.entity_id
_entity_poly.type
_entity_poly.pdbx_seq_one_letter_code
_entity_poly.pdbx_strand_id
1 'polypeptide(L)'
;MTKADRHKKILELISERVVSTQTDLTNLLIEEGFDVTQATTSRDLQELRIIKVLLSDGTYKYTVPKEGDADINGKLRKILGECLLSADYAVNIVVLKTITGAAQAVAFALESIEDDDVVGSIAGDDTIMIVVRSERDAKMLCNKLKKYVQ
;
A
#
# COMPACT_ATOMS: atom_id res chain seq x y z
N MET A 1 19.57 -1.13 28.09
CA MET A 1 18.88 -1.26 26.80
C MET A 1 19.24 -0.09 25.91
N THR A 2 19.82 -0.40 24.76
CA THR A 2 20.30 0.61 23.80
C THR A 2 19.23 0.94 22.77
N LYS A 3 19.48 1.99 21.98
CA LYS A 3 18.65 2.31 20.81
C LYS A 3 18.60 1.14 19.82
N ALA A 4 19.72 0.46 19.60
CA ALA A 4 19.80 -0.72 18.74
C ALA A 4 18.91 -1.86 19.26
N ASP A 5 18.91 -2.11 20.56
CA ASP A 5 18.03 -3.11 21.18
C ASP A 5 16.56 -2.76 20.98
N ARG A 6 16.21 -1.48 21.13
CA ARG A 6 14.87 -1.00 20.93
C ARG A 6 14.43 -1.14 19.47
N HIS A 7 15.27 -0.77 18.51
CA HIS A 7 14.99 -0.93 17.07
C HIS A 7 14.75 -2.40 16.71
N LYS A 8 15.59 -3.30 17.23
CA LYS A 8 15.42 -4.75 17.04
C LYS A 8 14.08 -5.23 17.58
N LYS A 9 13.72 -4.77 18.79
CA LYS A 9 12.43 -5.14 19.41
C LYS A 9 11.24 -4.60 18.63
N ILE A 10 11.31 -3.39 18.10
CA ILE A 10 10.26 -2.82 17.23
C ILE A 10 10.03 -3.73 16.01
N LEU A 11 11.09 -4.11 15.31
CA LEU A 11 11.00 -4.99 14.14
C LEU A 11 10.40 -6.35 14.48
N GLU A 12 10.78 -6.92 15.61
CA GLU A 12 10.23 -8.17 16.14
C GLU A 12 8.72 -8.05 16.41
N LEU A 13 8.31 -7.02 17.17
CA LEU A 13 6.91 -6.79 17.53
C LEU A 13 5.99 -6.60 16.32
N ILE A 14 6.40 -5.81 15.34
CA ILE A 14 5.60 -5.57 14.14
C ILE A 14 5.56 -6.78 13.20
N SER A 15 6.53 -7.69 13.28
CA SER A 15 6.53 -8.94 12.51
C SER A 15 5.62 -10.01 13.13
N GLU A 16 5.53 -10.04 14.45
CA GLU A 16 4.80 -11.06 15.20
C GLU A 16 3.34 -10.69 15.48
N ARG A 17 3.04 -9.40 15.54
CA ARG A 17 1.73 -8.87 15.94
C ARG A 17 1.23 -7.81 14.96
N VAL A 18 -0.08 -7.66 14.90
CA VAL A 18 -0.71 -6.52 14.22
C VAL A 18 -0.66 -5.32 15.16
N VAL A 19 0.23 -4.37 14.86
CA VAL A 19 0.36 -3.11 15.62
C VAL A 19 -0.17 -1.99 14.74
N SER A 20 -1.23 -1.34 15.18
CA SER A 20 -1.99 -0.39 14.36
C SER A 20 -1.69 1.08 14.67
N THR A 21 -1.27 1.39 15.89
CA THR A 21 -1.03 2.78 16.32
C THR A 21 0.32 2.96 17.02
N GLN A 22 0.81 4.20 17.03
CA GLN A 22 2.03 4.54 17.78
C GLN A 22 1.85 4.32 19.27
N THR A 23 0.65 4.57 19.80
CA THR A 23 0.33 4.33 21.20
C THR A 23 0.46 2.85 21.55
N ASP A 24 -0.08 1.97 20.71
CA ASP A 24 0.04 0.52 20.91
C ASP A 24 1.50 0.08 20.91
N LEU A 25 2.28 0.54 19.94
CA LEU A 25 3.71 0.20 19.86
C LEU A 25 4.48 0.72 21.08
N THR A 26 4.20 1.94 21.51
CA THR A 26 4.82 2.54 22.69
C THR A 26 4.53 1.71 23.95
N ASN A 27 3.27 1.32 24.13
CA ASN A 27 2.85 0.49 25.25
C ASN A 27 3.52 -0.88 25.24
N LEU A 28 3.62 -1.52 24.09
CA LEU A 28 4.30 -2.80 23.94
C LEU A 28 5.79 -2.69 24.30
N LEU A 29 6.44 -1.60 23.88
CA LEU A 29 7.85 -1.37 24.25
C LEU A 29 8.03 -1.16 25.75
N ILE A 30 7.10 -0.46 26.40
CA ILE A 30 7.12 -0.27 27.85
C ILE A 30 6.92 -1.62 28.56
N GLU A 31 6.01 -2.46 28.10
CA GLU A 31 5.79 -3.81 28.62
C GLU A 31 7.06 -4.69 28.51
N GLU A 32 7.83 -4.50 27.44
CA GLU A 32 9.11 -5.19 27.21
C GLU A 32 10.29 -4.58 28.01
N GLY A 33 10.01 -3.57 28.82
CA GLY A 33 10.99 -2.97 29.73
C GLY A 33 11.77 -1.78 29.17
N PHE A 34 11.36 -1.24 28.03
CA PHE A 34 11.98 -0.02 27.48
C PHE A 34 11.34 1.24 28.08
N ASP A 35 12.16 2.21 28.42
CA ASP A 35 11.71 3.53 28.86
C ASP A 35 11.60 4.45 27.63
N VAL A 36 10.41 4.57 27.08
CA VAL A 36 10.15 5.31 25.86
C VAL A 36 8.89 6.17 25.95
N THR A 37 8.89 7.25 25.18
CA THR A 37 7.73 8.11 24.95
C THR A 37 7.21 7.92 23.53
N GLN A 38 5.99 8.42 23.22
CA GLN A 38 5.47 8.41 21.85
C GLN A 38 6.39 9.17 20.88
N ALA A 39 7.00 10.27 21.32
CA ALA A 39 7.95 11.02 20.50
C ALA A 39 9.16 10.16 20.10
N THR A 40 9.69 9.37 21.01
CA THR A 40 10.79 8.44 20.74
C THR A 40 10.35 7.34 19.78
N THR A 41 9.19 6.75 20.00
CA THR A 41 8.62 5.73 19.12
C THR A 41 8.41 6.29 17.71
N SER A 42 7.88 7.50 17.57
CA SER A 42 7.69 8.16 16.28
C SER A 42 9.00 8.35 15.52
N ARG A 43 10.05 8.79 16.20
CA ARG A 43 11.39 8.93 15.60
C ARG A 43 11.97 7.60 15.17
N ASP A 44 11.82 6.57 16.00
CA ASP A 44 12.30 5.23 15.68
C ASP A 44 11.60 4.67 14.43
N LEU A 45 10.28 4.86 14.31
CA LEU A 45 9.52 4.46 13.13
C LEU A 45 10.03 5.15 11.87
N GLN A 46 10.35 6.44 11.95
CA GLN A 46 10.90 7.20 10.83
C GLN A 46 12.32 6.72 10.46
N GLU A 47 13.17 6.51 11.43
CA GLU A 47 14.54 6.05 11.21
C GLU A 47 14.60 4.65 10.60
N LEU A 48 13.70 3.77 11.03
CA LEU A 48 13.56 2.41 10.50
C LEU A 48 12.77 2.37 9.17
N ARG A 49 12.26 3.51 8.72
CA ARG A 49 11.44 3.63 7.50
C ARG A 49 10.21 2.71 7.51
N ILE A 50 9.65 2.50 8.69
CA ILE A 50 8.45 1.68 8.86
C ILE A 50 7.24 2.44 8.31
N ILE A 51 6.45 1.75 7.51
CA ILE A 51 5.23 2.28 6.90
C ILE A 51 4.00 1.64 7.51
N LYS A 52 2.86 2.29 7.29
CA LYS A 52 1.56 1.83 7.73
C LYS A 52 0.78 1.35 6.50
N VAL A 53 0.32 0.10 6.52
CA VAL A 53 -0.43 -0.49 5.40
C VAL A 53 -1.84 -0.84 5.82
N LEU A 54 -2.79 -0.72 4.89
CA LEU A 54 -4.18 -1.07 5.09
C LEU A 54 -4.35 -2.59 4.91
N LEU A 55 -4.96 -3.24 5.88
CA LEU A 55 -5.33 -4.65 5.81
C LEU A 55 -6.70 -4.83 5.16
N SER A 56 -6.99 -6.06 4.73
CA SER A 56 -8.25 -6.42 4.08
C SER A 56 -9.50 -6.21 4.95
N ASP A 57 -9.34 -6.20 6.26
CA ASP A 57 -10.43 -5.96 7.24
C ASP A 57 -10.70 -4.47 7.52
N GLY A 58 -9.97 -3.56 6.85
CA GLY A 58 -10.09 -2.11 7.05
C GLY A 58 -9.20 -1.55 8.15
N THR A 59 -8.45 -2.38 8.87
CA THR A 59 -7.48 -1.92 9.87
C THR A 59 -6.12 -1.64 9.25
N TYR A 60 -5.26 -0.94 10.00
CA TYR A 60 -3.89 -0.64 9.58
C TYR A 60 -2.90 -1.44 10.42
N LYS A 61 -1.74 -1.73 9.85
CA LYS A 61 -0.61 -2.24 10.60
C LYS A 61 0.70 -1.62 10.15
N TYR A 62 1.65 -1.54 11.07
CA TYR A 62 3.03 -1.18 10.74
C TYR A 62 3.75 -2.35 10.12
N THR A 63 4.55 -2.08 9.10
CA THR A 63 5.38 -3.07 8.43
C THR A 63 6.65 -2.43 7.89
N VAL A 64 7.68 -3.24 7.70
CA VAL A 64 8.91 -2.82 7.01
C VAL A 64 8.65 -2.91 5.51
N PRO A 65 8.88 -1.83 4.72
CA PRO A 65 8.80 -1.93 3.28
C PRO A 65 9.81 -2.95 2.76
N LYS A 66 9.36 -3.81 1.84
CA LYS A 66 10.27 -4.72 1.15
C LYS A 66 11.26 -3.91 0.31
N GLU A 67 12.49 -4.41 0.18
CA GLU A 67 13.49 -3.77 -0.67
C GLU A 67 12.92 -3.59 -2.10
N GLY A 68 12.87 -2.35 -2.59
CA GLY A 68 12.31 -2.01 -3.88
C GLY A 68 10.86 -1.50 -3.88
N ASP A 69 10.07 -1.69 -2.82
CA ASP A 69 8.66 -1.25 -2.77
C ASP A 69 8.52 0.27 -2.89
N ALA A 70 9.43 1.04 -2.29
CA ALA A 70 9.43 2.50 -2.38
C ALA A 70 9.68 2.99 -3.81
N ASP A 71 10.59 2.35 -4.55
CA ASP A 71 10.90 2.70 -5.94
C ASP A 71 9.78 2.27 -6.88
N ILE A 72 9.20 1.09 -6.66
CA ILE A 72 8.05 0.58 -7.43
C ILE A 72 6.85 1.51 -7.25
N ASN A 73 6.54 1.91 -6.04
CA ASN A 73 5.42 2.83 -5.76
C ASN A 73 5.65 4.21 -6.39
N GLY A 74 6.88 4.72 -6.38
CA GLY A 74 7.24 5.97 -7.01
C GLY A 74 7.08 5.91 -8.54
N LYS A 75 7.58 4.86 -9.17
CA LYS A 75 7.43 4.62 -10.62
C LYS A 75 5.96 4.43 -11.01
N LEU A 76 5.21 3.65 -10.22
CA LEU A 76 3.77 3.43 -10.45
C LEU A 76 2.99 4.75 -10.39
N ARG A 77 3.21 5.55 -9.37
CA ARG A 77 2.56 6.87 -9.25
C ARG A 77 2.84 7.76 -10.44
N LYS A 78 4.09 7.78 -10.89
CA LYS A 78 4.50 8.57 -12.05
C LYS A 78 3.78 8.12 -13.32
N ILE A 79 3.79 6.82 -13.60
CA ILE A 79 3.12 6.24 -14.78
C ILE A 79 1.62 6.51 -14.74
N LEU A 80 0.97 6.27 -13.61
CA LEU A 80 -0.46 6.52 -13.45
C LEU A 80 -0.79 8.00 -13.58
N GLY A 81 -0.02 8.87 -12.94
CA GLY A 81 -0.23 10.32 -12.99
C GLY A 81 -0.06 10.90 -14.39
N GLU A 82 0.85 10.37 -15.19
CA GLU A 82 1.10 10.84 -16.56
C GLU A 82 0.16 10.25 -17.60
N CYS A 83 -0.29 9.01 -17.39
CA CYS A 83 -0.95 8.21 -18.43
C CYS A 83 -2.44 7.97 -18.18
N LEU A 84 -2.90 7.95 -16.92
CA LEU A 84 -4.27 7.60 -16.58
C LEU A 84 -5.21 8.79 -16.80
N LEU A 85 -6.23 8.61 -17.63
CA LEU A 85 -7.22 9.66 -17.95
C LEU A 85 -8.50 9.51 -17.17
N SER A 86 -8.97 8.29 -16.93
CA SER A 86 -10.19 8.03 -16.17
C SER A 86 -10.20 6.64 -15.56
N ALA A 87 -10.98 6.49 -14.51
CA ALA A 87 -11.27 5.21 -13.88
C ALA A 87 -12.76 5.14 -13.61
N ASP A 88 -13.40 4.04 -14.00
CA ASP A 88 -14.80 3.77 -13.77
C ASP A 88 -15.00 2.28 -13.52
N TYR A 89 -16.16 1.88 -13.05
CA TYR A 89 -16.48 0.47 -12.84
C TYR A 89 -17.93 0.18 -13.16
N ALA A 90 -18.19 -1.07 -13.53
CA ALA A 90 -19.52 -1.61 -13.70
C ALA A 90 -19.54 -3.01 -13.07
N VAL A 91 -20.39 -3.22 -12.08
CA VAL A 91 -20.51 -4.47 -11.32
C VAL A 91 -19.12 -4.90 -10.78
N ASN A 92 -18.51 -5.92 -11.35
CA ASN A 92 -17.21 -6.45 -10.93
C ASN A 92 -16.08 -6.17 -11.93
N ILE A 93 -16.26 -5.19 -12.80
CA ILE A 93 -15.26 -4.80 -13.80
C ILE A 93 -14.88 -3.34 -13.59
N VAL A 94 -13.57 -3.10 -13.46
CA VAL A 94 -13.00 -1.76 -13.44
C VAL A 94 -12.44 -1.45 -14.82
N VAL A 95 -12.77 -0.29 -15.35
CA VAL A 95 -12.29 0.15 -16.66
C VAL A 95 -11.45 1.40 -16.49
N LEU A 96 -10.21 1.32 -16.95
CA LEU A 96 -9.27 2.44 -16.96
C LEU A 96 -9.08 2.93 -18.38
N LYS A 97 -9.11 4.24 -18.56
CA LYS A 97 -8.72 4.88 -19.82
C LYS A 97 -7.36 5.53 -19.66
N THR A 98 -6.52 5.36 -20.65
CA THR A 98 -5.18 5.93 -20.68
C THR A 98 -4.97 6.78 -21.92
N ILE A 99 -3.87 7.50 -21.96
CA ILE A 99 -3.41 8.08 -23.22
C ILE A 99 -3.12 6.97 -24.23
N THR A 100 -3.26 7.28 -25.51
CA THR A 100 -3.05 6.31 -26.61
C THR A 100 -1.69 5.64 -26.51
N GLY A 101 -1.67 4.33 -26.59
CA GLY A 101 -0.45 3.51 -26.55
C GLY A 101 0.08 3.21 -25.14
N ALA A 102 -0.52 3.75 -24.08
CA ALA A 102 -0.01 3.61 -22.71
C ALA A 102 -0.68 2.51 -21.88
N ALA A 103 -1.76 1.89 -22.37
CA ALA A 103 -2.52 0.91 -21.58
C ALA A 103 -1.66 -0.29 -21.14
N GLN A 104 -0.80 -0.81 -21.98
CA GLN A 104 0.10 -1.92 -21.66
C GLN A 104 1.09 -1.55 -20.54
N ALA A 105 1.67 -0.35 -20.60
CA ALA A 105 2.60 0.13 -19.58
C ALA A 105 1.91 0.33 -18.22
N VAL A 106 0.71 0.91 -18.23
CA VAL A 106 -0.11 1.09 -17.02
C VAL A 106 -0.51 -0.27 -16.44
N ALA A 107 -0.96 -1.21 -17.27
CA ALA A 107 -1.31 -2.55 -16.83
C ALA A 107 -0.13 -3.29 -16.21
N PHE A 108 1.04 -3.20 -16.82
CA PHE A 108 2.27 -3.78 -16.28
C PHE A 108 2.62 -3.19 -14.91
N ALA A 109 2.51 -1.87 -14.77
CA ALA A 109 2.74 -1.20 -13.49
C ALA A 109 1.73 -1.63 -12.42
N LEU A 110 0.46 -1.83 -12.79
CA LEU A 110 -0.59 -2.31 -11.87
C LEU A 110 -0.38 -3.77 -11.42
N GLU A 111 0.24 -4.61 -12.23
CA GLU A 111 0.56 -5.99 -11.86
C GLU A 111 1.55 -6.07 -10.69
N SER A 112 2.36 -5.04 -10.49
CA SER A 112 3.27 -4.96 -9.34
C SER A 112 2.55 -4.71 -8.01
N ILE A 113 1.27 -4.33 -8.05
CA ILE A 113 0.40 -4.24 -6.87
C ILE A 113 -0.23 -5.61 -6.65
N GLU A 114 0.18 -6.29 -5.58
CA GLU A 114 -0.47 -7.53 -5.17
C GLU A 114 -1.84 -7.20 -4.58
N ASP A 115 -2.89 -7.52 -5.31
CA ASP A 115 -4.26 -7.40 -4.85
C ASP A 115 -4.97 -8.74 -5.06
N ASP A 116 -5.25 -9.43 -3.95
CA ASP A 116 -5.90 -10.74 -3.95
C ASP A 116 -7.33 -10.71 -4.51
N ASP A 117 -7.96 -9.53 -4.55
CA ASP A 117 -9.30 -9.35 -5.06
C ASP A 117 -9.34 -9.21 -6.59
N VAL A 118 -8.20 -9.01 -7.23
CA VAL A 118 -8.08 -8.97 -8.70
C VAL A 118 -7.98 -10.38 -9.25
N VAL A 119 -8.94 -10.77 -10.07
CA VAL A 119 -8.96 -12.06 -10.77
C VAL A 119 -8.02 -12.05 -11.97
N GLY A 120 -8.02 -10.96 -12.72
CA GLY A 120 -7.18 -10.78 -13.88
C GLY A 120 -7.46 -9.46 -14.58
N SER A 121 -6.67 -9.14 -15.57
CA SER A 121 -6.84 -7.92 -16.37
C SER A 121 -6.42 -8.14 -17.82
N ILE A 122 -6.94 -7.29 -18.68
CA ILE A 122 -6.54 -7.24 -20.09
C ILE A 122 -6.39 -5.77 -20.50
N ALA A 123 -5.34 -5.49 -21.25
CA ALA A 123 -5.04 -4.16 -21.73
C ALA A 123 -5.05 -4.12 -23.27
N GLY A 124 -5.75 -3.13 -23.80
CA GLY A 124 -5.69 -2.77 -25.22
C GLY A 124 -4.67 -1.68 -25.48
N ASP A 125 -5.01 -0.74 -26.36
CA ASP A 125 -4.17 0.40 -26.69
C ASP A 125 -4.30 1.55 -25.67
N ASP A 126 -5.53 1.92 -25.33
CA ASP A 126 -5.89 3.03 -24.43
C ASP A 126 -6.86 2.65 -23.32
N THR A 127 -7.19 1.38 -23.18
CA THR A 127 -8.19 0.88 -22.25
C THR A 127 -7.70 -0.37 -21.56
N ILE A 128 -7.93 -0.44 -20.24
CA ILE A 128 -7.64 -1.62 -19.42
C ILE A 128 -8.93 -2.08 -18.77
N MET A 129 -9.23 -3.37 -18.84
CA MET A 129 -10.32 -4.00 -18.10
C MET A 129 -9.75 -4.87 -17.00
N ILE A 130 -10.18 -4.65 -15.77
CA ILE A 130 -9.76 -5.41 -14.59
C ILE A 130 -10.98 -6.12 -14.03
N VAL A 131 -10.90 -7.43 -13.90
CA VAL A 131 -11.97 -8.23 -13.29
C VAL A 131 -11.62 -8.47 -11.83
N VAL A 132 -12.54 -8.10 -10.96
CA VAL A 132 -12.43 -8.30 -9.50
C VAL A 132 -13.56 -9.21 -9.00
N ARG A 133 -13.51 -9.62 -7.74
CA ARG A 133 -14.39 -10.66 -7.21
C ARG A 133 -15.81 -10.18 -6.89
N SER A 134 -15.99 -8.89 -6.64
CA SER A 134 -17.28 -8.31 -6.25
C SER A 134 -17.41 -6.87 -6.69
N GLU A 135 -18.66 -6.36 -6.70
CA GLU A 135 -18.93 -4.94 -6.96
C GLU A 135 -18.25 -4.03 -5.93
N ARG A 136 -18.23 -4.44 -4.66
CA ARG A 136 -17.54 -3.73 -3.59
C ARG A 136 -16.06 -3.58 -3.89
N ASP A 137 -15.41 -4.65 -4.32
CA ASP A 137 -13.99 -4.65 -4.67
C ASP A 137 -13.73 -3.74 -5.88
N ALA A 138 -14.62 -3.75 -6.87
CA ALA A 138 -14.54 -2.88 -8.04
C ALA A 138 -14.60 -1.41 -7.63
N LYS A 139 -15.55 -1.05 -6.78
CA LYS A 139 -15.71 0.31 -6.27
C LYS A 139 -14.48 0.76 -5.47
N MET A 140 -13.95 -0.10 -4.61
CA MET A 140 -12.76 0.20 -3.81
C MET A 140 -11.52 0.42 -4.69
N LEU A 141 -11.29 -0.46 -5.65
CA LEU A 141 -10.17 -0.34 -6.57
C LEU A 141 -10.30 0.92 -7.45
N CYS A 142 -11.49 1.17 -7.98
CA CYS A 142 -11.78 2.35 -8.78
C CYS A 142 -11.50 3.64 -7.99
N ASN A 143 -11.97 3.74 -6.76
CA ASN A 143 -11.73 4.90 -5.89
C ASN A 143 -10.25 5.09 -5.57
N LYS A 144 -9.52 4.01 -5.36
CA LYS A 144 -8.08 4.03 -5.12
C LYS A 144 -7.33 4.57 -6.34
N LEU A 145 -7.72 4.17 -7.54
CA LEU A 145 -7.07 4.59 -8.79
C LEU A 145 -7.48 5.98 -9.25
N LYS A 146 -8.68 6.46 -8.89
CA LYS A 146 -9.13 7.82 -9.21
C LYS A 146 -8.21 8.91 -8.66
N LYS A 147 -7.46 8.64 -7.60
CA LYS A 147 -6.50 9.58 -7.03
C LYS A 147 -5.39 9.97 -8.00
N TYR A 148 -5.11 9.14 -8.99
CA TYR A 148 -4.07 9.35 -9.99
C TYR A 148 -4.59 9.95 -11.30
N VAL A 149 -5.90 10.05 -11.46
CA VAL A 149 -6.52 10.65 -12.66
C VAL A 149 -6.22 12.15 -12.68
N GLN A 150 -5.78 12.62 -13.81
CA GLN A 150 -5.47 14.03 -14.05
C GLN A 150 -6.73 14.89 -14.21
#